data_5573d323d97da433376f6a781a1ab765
#
_entry.id   5573d323d97da433376f6a781a1ab765
#
_cell.length_a   1.000
_cell.length_b   1.000
_cell.length_c   1.000
_cell.angle_alpha   90.00
_cell.angle_beta   90.00
_cell.angle_gamma   90.00
#
_symmetry.space_group_name_H-M   'P 1'
#
loop_
_entity.id
_entity.type
_entity.pdbx_description
1 polymer ?
#
loop_
_entity_poly.entity_id
_entity_poly.type
_entity_poly.pdbx_seq_one_letter_code
_entity_poly.pdbx_strand_id
1 'polypeptide(L)'
;MLEDAEHAEDEVQNGFLLQLLELFYIFLFLQARFFVFSLSRIALEGKKSHWESYKIGLSPFLGMKKHNVRKIKKKRAFLLLKSVLLKSLTTSSNGGFLLPHLDYLSVPPPSVRDAKLSPAALKANSQELEGVLLDFGVKGKIIDARPGPVVTLYEFEPAAGIKSSRIIGLADDIARSMRAISTRVAVVPGRNVIGIELPNAKREMVYLREMLQAQEFVESKAKLGLALGKTIGGETVIADLAKMPHLLVAGTTGSGKSVAINTMILSLLYRMTPEQCRLIMVDPKMLELSVYDGIPHLLTPVVTDPKKAVIALKWAVREMEERYSKMSKLNVRNIDGFNARLKEAESQGEKMARTIQVGFDHETGEPLYETETLDFSPMPYIVVIIDEMADLMMVAGKDIEGAVQRLAQMARAAGIHVIMATQRPSVDVITGTIKANFPTRISFSVSSKIDSRTILGEQGAEQLLGQGDMLFMMGGGRVQRVHGPFVADDEVEQVVMHLKAQALPDYLETITQEVAENDADVSAASPAADDPYSQAVAIVLRDRKASTSYVQRRLGIGYNRAASLIERMEEEGIISAANHAGKREILVPAEEERF
;
A
#
# COMPACT_ATOMS: atom_id res chain seq x y z
N MET A 1 47.19 -22.01 -17.48
CA MET A 1 48.14 -20.99 -18.04
C MET A 1 47.64 -20.34 -19.35
N LEU A 2 46.88 -21.03 -20.23
CA LEU A 2 46.25 -20.37 -21.40
C LEU A 2 44.86 -19.81 -21.09
N GLU A 3 44.09 -20.39 -20.16
CA GLU A 3 42.80 -19.87 -19.71
C GLU A 3 42.92 -18.63 -18.81
N ASP A 4 44.02 -18.51 -18.04
CA ASP A 4 44.25 -17.33 -17.17
C ASP A 4 44.69 -16.09 -18.00
N ALA A 5 45.18 -16.26 -19.20
CA ALA A 5 45.56 -15.16 -20.09
C ALA A 5 44.36 -14.57 -20.85
N GLU A 6 43.35 -15.38 -21.22
CA GLU A 6 42.12 -14.90 -21.84
C GLU A 6 41.24 -14.11 -20.86
N HIS A 7 41.19 -14.53 -19.60
CA HIS A 7 40.46 -13.78 -18.57
C HIS A 7 41.09 -12.41 -18.23
N ALA A 8 42.40 -12.31 -18.29
CA ALA A 8 43.10 -11.05 -18.05
C ALA A 8 42.96 -10.05 -19.21
N GLU A 9 42.87 -10.51 -20.47
CA GLU A 9 42.60 -9.65 -21.61
C GLU A 9 41.15 -9.13 -21.63
N ASP A 10 40.18 -9.94 -21.23
CA ASP A 10 38.76 -9.53 -21.14
C ASP A 10 38.51 -8.49 -20.01
N GLU A 11 39.19 -8.59 -18.86
CA GLU A 11 39.10 -7.57 -17.80
C GLU A 11 39.71 -6.23 -18.21
N VAL A 12 40.85 -6.26 -18.94
CA VAL A 12 41.49 -5.04 -19.43
C VAL A 12 40.68 -4.38 -20.55
N GLN A 13 40.06 -5.16 -21.45
CA GLN A 13 39.16 -4.62 -22.49
C GLN A 13 37.88 -4.03 -21.89
N ASN A 14 37.27 -4.67 -20.89
CA ASN A 14 36.09 -4.14 -20.20
C ASN A 14 36.40 -2.87 -19.40
N GLY A 15 37.57 -2.80 -18.74
CA GLY A 15 38.02 -1.58 -18.05
C GLY A 15 38.25 -0.40 -19.01
N PHE A 16 38.84 -0.66 -20.17
CA PHE A 16 39.05 0.36 -21.19
C PHE A 16 37.75 0.83 -21.86
N LEU A 17 36.81 -0.08 -22.07
CA LEU A 17 35.46 0.24 -22.57
C LEU A 17 34.65 1.11 -21.61
N LEU A 18 34.75 0.84 -20.31
CA LEU A 18 34.12 1.65 -19.25
C LEU A 18 34.71 3.06 -19.18
N GLN A 19 36.04 3.20 -19.28
CA GLN A 19 36.69 4.53 -19.32
C GLN A 19 36.32 5.32 -20.58
N LEU A 20 36.24 4.65 -21.75
CA LEU A 20 35.75 5.28 -22.96
C LEU A 20 34.28 5.71 -22.88
N LEU A 21 33.44 4.94 -22.24
CA LEU A 21 32.04 5.30 -21.99
C LEU A 21 31.91 6.49 -21.04
N GLU A 22 32.72 6.58 -19.99
CA GLU A 22 32.75 7.74 -19.08
C GLU A 22 33.23 9.00 -19.79
N LEU A 23 34.33 8.92 -20.59
CA LEU A 23 34.80 10.05 -21.37
C LEU A 23 33.79 10.49 -22.45
N PHE A 24 33.09 9.55 -23.06
CA PHE A 24 32.02 9.85 -24.02
C PHE A 24 30.80 10.51 -23.30
N TYR A 25 30.50 10.10 -22.09
CA TYR A 25 29.45 10.72 -21.26
C TYR A 25 29.80 12.14 -20.84
N ILE A 26 31.05 12.38 -20.44
CA ILE A 26 31.56 13.73 -20.08
C ILE A 26 31.56 14.63 -21.31
N PHE A 27 31.94 14.12 -22.47
CA PHE A 27 31.93 14.89 -23.72
C PHE A 27 30.49 15.26 -24.16
N LEU A 28 29.55 14.32 -24.05
CA LEU A 28 28.12 14.58 -24.29
C LEU A 28 27.54 15.61 -23.31
N PHE A 29 27.96 15.55 -22.06
CA PHE A 29 27.52 16.48 -21.03
C PHE A 29 28.04 17.91 -21.27
N LEU A 30 29.31 18.05 -21.70
CA LEU A 30 29.91 19.33 -22.06
C LEU A 30 29.26 19.94 -23.33
N GLN A 31 28.99 19.13 -24.33
CA GLN A 31 28.29 19.53 -25.55
C GLN A 31 26.85 19.97 -25.28
N ALA A 32 26.11 19.25 -24.40
CA ALA A 32 24.77 19.61 -24.01
C ALA A 32 24.74 20.95 -23.23
N ARG A 33 25.73 21.20 -22.37
CA ARG A 33 25.86 22.44 -21.59
C ARG A 33 26.18 23.64 -22.51
N PHE A 34 27.02 23.45 -23.51
CA PHE A 34 27.32 24.48 -24.50
C PHE A 34 26.12 24.81 -25.41
N PHE A 35 25.32 23.80 -25.73
CA PHE A 35 24.10 23.94 -26.53
C PHE A 35 23.00 24.69 -25.76
N VAL A 36 22.83 24.39 -24.47
CA VAL A 36 21.89 25.09 -23.58
C VAL A 36 22.30 26.55 -23.37
N PHE A 37 23.60 26.81 -23.22
CA PHE A 37 24.13 28.19 -23.09
C PHE A 37 23.93 29.02 -24.37
N SER A 38 24.10 28.39 -25.53
CA SER A 38 23.84 29.03 -26.84
C SER A 38 22.35 29.32 -27.05
N LEU A 39 21.45 28.39 -26.66
CA LEU A 39 20.00 28.57 -26.76
C LEU A 39 19.46 29.65 -25.82
N SER A 40 19.99 29.74 -24.60
CA SER A 40 19.61 30.81 -23.66
C SER A 40 20.04 32.20 -24.15
N ARG A 41 21.17 32.29 -24.83
CA ARG A 41 21.64 33.55 -25.41
C ARG A 41 20.81 33.99 -26.63
N ILE A 42 20.37 33.03 -27.47
CA ILE A 42 19.49 33.25 -28.64
C ILE A 42 18.06 33.65 -28.17
N ALA A 43 17.56 33.07 -27.06
CA ALA A 43 16.25 33.39 -26.49
C ALA A 43 16.23 34.83 -25.90
N LEU A 44 17.34 35.31 -25.38
CA LEU A 44 17.49 36.68 -24.87
C LEU A 44 17.61 37.75 -25.97
N GLU A 45 18.07 37.36 -27.18
CA GLU A 45 18.28 38.30 -28.29
C GLU A 45 17.12 38.45 -29.29
N GLY A 46 16.03 37.66 -29.14
CA GLY A 46 14.75 37.84 -29.86
C GLY A 46 14.78 37.71 -31.40
N LYS A 47 15.84 37.12 -32.01
CA LYS A 47 15.95 37.00 -33.47
C LYS A 47 15.62 35.62 -34.01
N LYS A 48 14.51 35.51 -34.75
CA LYS A 48 14.00 34.30 -35.40
C LYS A 48 14.84 33.76 -36.59
N SER A 49 15.85 34.45 -37.09
CA SER A 49 16.49 34.18 -38.36
C SER A 49 17.65 33.16 -38.31
N HIS A 50 18.06 32.65 -37.16
CA HIS A 50 19.21 31.74 -37.04
C HIS A 50 18.89 30.24 -36.92
N TRP A 51 17.61 29.86 -36.97
CA TRP A 51 17.21 28.44 -36.84
C TRP A 51 17.53 27.57 -38.04
N GLU A 52 17.61 28.12 -39.24
CA GLU A 52 17.86 27.34 -40.46
C GLU A 52 19.34 26.96 -40.65
N SER A 53 20.27 27.76 -40.17
CA SER A 53 21.71 27.48 -40.28
C SER A 53 22.19 26.30 -39.41
N TYR A 54 21.51 25.97 -38.34
CA TYR A 54 21.86 24.85 -37.45
C TYR A 54 21.34 23.50 -37.93
N LYS A 55 20.35 23.46 -38.83
CA LYS A 55 19.84 22.19 -39.42
C LYS A 55 20.87 21.53 -40.37
N ILE A 56 21.78 22.30 -40.92
CA ILE A 56 22.76 21.82 -41.92
C ILE A 56 24.03 21.23 -41.27
N GLY A 57 24.36 21.63 -40.02
CA GLY A 57 25.61 21.19 -39.36
C GLY A 57 25.55 19.82 -38.66
N LEU A 58 24.37 19.23 -38.47
CA LEU A 58 24.20 17.95 -37.76
C LEU A 58 24.02 16.72 -38.65
N SER A 59 23.99 16.90 -39.97
CA SER A 59 23.82 15.83 -40.96
C SER A 59 24.97 14.82 -41.07
N PRO A 60 26.27 15.16 -40.88
CA PRO A 60 27.37 14.22 -41.04
C PRO A 60 27.61 13.28 -39.85
N PHE A 61 27.11 13.64 -38.61
CA PHE A 61 27.41 12.90 -37.38
C PHE A 61 26.45 11.76 -37.07
N LEU A 62 25.31 11.68 -37.74
CA LEU A 62 24.33 10.60 -37.57
C LEU A 62 24.37 9.66 -38.79
N GLY A 63 25.51 8.99 -39.01
CA GLY A 63 25.74 7.96 -40.04
C GLY A 63 24.84 6.72 -39.90
N MET A 64 23.52 6.90 -39.82
CA MET A 64 22.52 5.84 -39.78
C MET A 64 21.71 5.84 -41.08
N LYS A 65 21.87 4.76 -41.87
CA LYS A 65 21.07 4.49 -43.08
C LYS A 65 19.57 4.65 -42.79
N LYS A 66 18.93 5.51 -43.59
CA LYS A 66 17.46 5.70 -43.61
C LYS A 66 16.78 4.39 -44.04
N HIS A 67 16.46 3.50 -43.14
CA HIS A 67 15.32 2.58 -43.26
C HIS A 67 15.14 1.82 -41.94
N ASN A 68 13.90 1.83 -41.40
CA ASN A 68 13.42 1.05 -40.24
C ASN A 68 13.89 1.50 -38.83
N VAL A 69 13.60 2.73 -38.43
CA VAL A 69 13.49 3.07 -37.00
C VAL A 69 12.02 3.28 -36.67
N ARG A 70 11.42 2.27 -36.07
CA ARG A 70 10.02 2.27 -35.60
C ARG A 70 9.72 3.51 -34.77
N LYS A 71 8.53 4.11 -34.94
CA LYS A 71 8.00 5.30 -34.24
C LYS A 71 8.17 5.29 -32.70
N ILE A 72 8.38 4.13 -32.11
CA ILE A 72 8.51 3.92 -30.67
C ILE A 72 9.83 4.49 -30.08
N LYS A 73 10.96 4.43 -30.82
CA LYS A 73 12.24 4.95 -30.30
C LYS A 73 12.34 6.47 -30.27
N LYS A 74 11.64 7.19 -31.16
CA LYS A 74 11.61 8.66 -31.15
C LYS A 74 10.84 9.25 -29.97
N LYS A 75 9.73 8.61 -29.56
CA LYS A 75 8.95 9.05 -28.39
C LYS A 75 9.73 8.88 -27.08
N ARG A 76 10.45 7.75 -26.91
CA ARG A 76 11.32 7.51 -25.73
C ARG A 76 12.51 8.48 -25.63
N ALA A 77 13.18 8.75 -26.74
CA ALA A 77 14.29 9.72 -26.74
C ALA A 77 13.81 11.16 -26.46
N PHE A 78 12.64 11.53 -26.96
CA PHE A 78 12.05 12.85 -26.70
C PHE A 78 11.60 13.00 -25.24
N LEU A 79 11.06 11.94 -24.64
CA LEU A 79 10.67 11.92 -23.22
C LEU A 79 11.90 11.96 -22.29
N LEU A 80 12.98 11.25 -22.63
CA LEU A 80 14.26 11.33 -21.93
C LEU A 80 14.90 12.73 -22.02
N LEU A 81 14.88 13.36 -23.20
CA LEU A 81 15.38 14.73 -23.36
C LEU A 81 14.53 15.73 -22.56
N LYS A 82 13.21 15.54 -22.51
CA LYS A 82 12.29 16.39 -21.75
C LYS A 82 12.51 16.25 -20.24
N SER A 83 12.80 15.04 -19.75
CA SER A 83 13.13 14.80 -18.33
C SER A 83 14.47 15.39 -17.92
N VAL A 84 15.48 15.34 -18.80
CA VAL A 84 16.80 15.97 -18.58
C VAL A 84 16.69 17.51 -18.60
N LEU A 85 15.87 18.07 -19.50
CA LEU A 85 15.61 19.53 -19.53
C LEU A 85 14.80 19.98 -18.29
N LEU A 86 13.85 19.21 -17.81
CA LEU A 86 13.15 19.51 -16.56
C LEU A 86 14.12 19.47 -15.35
N LYS A 87 15.05 18.51 -15.28
CA LYS A 87 16.08 18.47 -14.23
C LYS A 87 16.97 19.70 -14.21
N SER A 88 17.29 20.31 -15.36
CA SER A 88 18.11 21.53 -15.42
C SER A 88 17.34 22.81 -15.06
N LEU A 89 16.01 22.78 -15.07
CA LEU A 89 15.16 23.91 -14.71
C LEU A 89 14.74 23.89 -13.23
N THR A 90 14.84 22.73 -12.56
CA THR A 90 14.42 22.55 -11.15
C THR A 90 15.56 22.68 -10.13
N THR A 91 16.83 22.89 -10.54
CA THR A 91 17.97 23.06 -9.62
C THR A 91 18.20 24.51 -9.15
N SER A 92 17.20 25.36 -9.19
CA SER A 92 17.32 26.71 -8.62
C SER A 92 15.98 27.18 -8.07
N SER A 93 15.77 26.91 -6.81
CA SER A 93 15.05 27.73 -5.80
C SER A 93 14.43 26.83 -4.73
N ASN A 94 14.32 27.27 -3.51
CA ASN A 94 13.63 26.77 -2.31
C ASN A 94 12.27 26.11 -2.63
N GLY A 95 12.26 24.97 -3.30
CA GLY A 95 11.03 24.34 -3.77
C GLY A 95 10.78 23.04 -3.05
N GLY A 96 9.74 22.98 -2.21
CA GLY A 96 9.20 21.75 -1.65
C GLY A 96 8.83 20.75 -2.76
N PHE A 97 8.58 19.51 -2.38
CA PHE A 97 8.17 18.43 -3.27
C PHE A 97 6.90 18.80 -4.08
N LEU A 98 6.94 18.59 -5.40
CA LEU A 98 5.84 18.92 -6.30
C LEU A 98 4.98 17.69 -6.59
N LEU A 99 3.68 17.78 -6.30
CA LEU A 99 2.72 16.74 -6.66
C LEU A 99 2.61 16.58 -8.18
N PRO A 100 2.24 15.39 -8.69
CA PRO A 100 2.08 15.16 -10.12
C PRO A 100 1.02 16.06 -10.76
N HIS A 101 1.27 16.52 -11.98
CA HIS A 101 0.32 17.34 -12.71
C HIS A 101 -0.76 16.48 -13.38
N LEU A 102 -2.01 16.94 -13.38
CA LEU A 102 -3.14 16.20 -13.98
C LEU A 102 -3.00 15.97 -15.49
N ASP A 103 -2.12 16.71 -16.17
CA ASP A 103 -1.88 16.53 -17.62
C ASP A 103 -1.13 15.24 -17.97
N TYR A 104 -0.65 14.51 -16.97
CA TYR A 104 -0.15 13.13 -17.17
C TYR A 104 -1.27 12.12 -17.39
N LEU A 105 -2.52 12.50 -17.07
CA LEU A 105 -3.70 11.67 -17.21
C LEU A 105 -4.55 12.11 -18.41
N SER A 106 -5.10 11.14 -19.11
CA SER A 106 -5.93 11.35 -20.30
C SER A 106 -7.19 12.16 -19.99
N VAL A 107 -7.52 13.07 -20.90
CA VAL A 107 -8.77 13.83 -20.83
C VAL A 107 -9.93 12.91 -21.24
N PRO A 108 -11.00 12.82 -20.45
CA PRO A 108 -12.19 12.06 -20.85
C PRO A 108 -12.72 12.58 -22.19
N PRO A 109 -13.09 11.70 -23.12
CA PRO A 109 -13.76 12.15 -24.34
C PRO A 109 -15.12 12.78 -23.98
N PRO A 110 -15.61 13.75 -24.78
CA PRO A 110 -16.91 14.33 -24.51
C PRO A 110 -17.99 13.23 -24.51
N SER A 111 -18.83 13.22 -23.46
CA SER A 111 -19.91 12.24 -23.33
C SER A 111 -20.89 12.41 -24.49
N VAL A 112 -20.99 11.40 -25.34
CA VAL A 112 -22.01 11.34 -26.39
C VAL A 112 -23.19 10.58 -25.80
N ARG A 113 -24.26 11.28 -25.46
CA ARG A 113 -25.51 10.67 -24.96
C ARG A 113 -25.96 9.57 -25.90
N ASP A 114 -26.00 8.33 -25.40
CA ASP A 114 -26.54 7.20 -26.19
C ASP A 114 -28.03 7.41 -26.41
N ALA A 115 -28.46 7.37 -27.67
CA ALA A 115 -29.86 7.46 -28.02
C ALA A 115 -30.71 6.35 -27.37
N LYS A 116 -30.09 5.21 -27.04
CA LYS A 116 -30.72 4.10 -26.30
C LYS A 116 -31.01 4.41 -24.83
N LEU A 117 -30.48 5.49 -24.31
CA LEU A 117 -30.76 6.00 -22.96
C LEU A 117 -31.75 7.18 -22.99
N SER A 118 -32.41 7.41 -24.14
CA SER A 118 -33.49 8.39 -24.22
C SER A 118 -34.67 7.96 -23.34
N PRO A 119 -35.47 8.91 -22.81
CA PRO A 119 -36.63 8.58 -21.97
C PRO A 119 -37.63 7.62 -22.65
N ALA A 120 -37.77 7.73 -23.96
CA ALA A 120 -38.64 6.84 -24.75
C ALA A 120 -38.10 5.40 -24.80
N ALA A 121 -36.77 5.23 -25.01
CA ALA A 121 -36.13 3.93 -25.02
C ALA A 121 -36.11 3.29 -23.60
N LEU A 122 -35.86 4.07 -22.56
CA LEU A 122 -35.94 3.58 -21.16
C LEU A 122 -37.34 3.08 -20.82
N LYS A 123 -38.39 3.80 -21.24
CA LYS A 123 -39.78 3.39 -21.06
C LYS A 123 -40.11 2.08 -21.82
N ALA A 124 -39.63 1.95 -23.06
CA ALA A 124 -39.81 0.72 -23.84
C ALA A 124 -39.10 -0.48 -23.18
N ASN A 125 -37.84 -0.31 -22.73
CA ASN A 125 -37.12 -1.33 -22.02
C ASN A 125 -37.80 -1.70 -20.67
N SER A 126 -38.38 -0.73 -19.96
CA SER A 126 -39.15 -0.99 -18.74
C SER A 126 -40.36 -1.88 -19.02
N GLN A 127 -41.08 -1.60 -20.08
CA GLN A 127 -42.26 -2.42 -20.50
C GLN A 127 -41.84 -3.84 -20.93
N GLU A 128 -40.73 -3.97 -21.67
CA GLU A 128 -40.17 -5.28 -22.04
C GLU A 128 -39.78 -6.08 -20.79
N LEU A 129 -39.07 -5.44 -19.83
CA LEU A 129 -38.67 -6.07 -18.58
C LEU A 129 -39.87 -6.48 -17.69
N GLU A 130 -40.92 -5.65 -17.61
CA GLU A 130 -42.18 -6.01 -16.94
C GLU A 130 -42.84 -7.26 -17.57
N GLY A 131 -42.86 -7.32 -18.90
CA GLY A 131 -43.34 -8.48 -19.65
C GLY A 131 -42.53 -9.76 -19.31
N VAL A 132 -41.20 -9.67 -19.35
CA VAL A 132 -40.31 -10.78 -19.01
C VAL A 132 -40.55 -11.26 -17.56
N LEU A 133 -40.70 -10.34 -16.61
CA LEU A 133 -40.97 -10.70 -15.21
C LEU A 133 -42.34 -11.39 -15.08
N LEU A 134 -43.35 -10.92 -15.82
CA LEU A 134 -44.68 -11.52 -15.82
C LEU A 134 -44.67 -12.95 -16.40
N ASP A 135 -43.88 -13.21 -17.45
CA ASP A 135 -43.73 -14.53 -18.06
C ASP A 135 -43.12 -15.54 -17.05
N PHE A 136 -42.25 -15.08 -16.14
CA PHE A 136 -41.74 -15.87 -15.02
C PHE A 136 -42.68 -15.89 -13.80
N GLY A 137 -43.90 -15.37 -13.94
CA GLY A 137 -44.91 -15.35 -12.89
C GLY A 137 -44.60 -14.37 -11.75
N VAL A 138 -43.82 -13.34 -12.02
CA VAL A 138 -43.50 -12.23 -11.08
C VAL A 138 -44.35 -11.03 -11.46
N LYS A 139 -45.36 -10.72 -10.64
CA LYS A 139 -46.25 -9.56 -10.84
C LYS A 139 -45.65 -8.35 -10.12
N GLY A 140 -45.73 -7.16 -10.72
CA GLY A 140 -45.27 -5.90 -10.18
C GLY A 140 -45.17 -4.83 -11.25
N LYS A 141 -44.55 -3.70 -10.93
CA LYS A 141 -44.36 -2.56 -11.86
C LYS A 141 -42.95 -1.98 -11.70
N ILE A 142 -42.40 -1.49 -12.79
CA ILE A 142 -41.20 -0.65 -12.76
C ILE A 142 -41.62 0.77 -12.47
N ILE A 143 -41.21 1.30 -11.34
CA ILE A 143 -41.57 2.65 -10.87
C ILE A 143 -40.56 3.71 -11.32
N ASP A 144 -39.31 3.34 -11.56
CA ASP A 144 -38.25 4.25 -11.99
C ASP A 144 -37.19 3.51 -12.81
N ALA A 145 -36.57 4.24 -13.76
CA ALA A 145 -35.44 3.74 -14.55
C ALA A 145 -34.36 4.80 -14.59
N ARG A 146 -33.23 4.51 -13.93
CA ARG A 146 -32.09 5.43 -13.77
C ARG A 146 -30.94 4.98 -14.64
N PRO A 147 -30.68 5.69 -15.74
CA PRO A 147 -29.51 5.40 -16.56
C PRO A 147 -28.23 5.87 -15.86
N GLY A 148 -27.24 4.98 -15.79
CA GLY A 148 -25.89 5.28 -15.33
C GLY A 148 -24.87 5.15 -16.47
N PRO A 149 -23.56 5.35 -16.17
CA PRO A 149 -22.51 5.29 -17.18
C PRO A 149 -22.30 3.88 -17.75
N VAL A 150 -22.49 2.85 -16.97
CA VAL A 150 -22.20 1.45 -17.33
C VAL A 150 -23.45 0.60 -17.37
N VAL A 151 -24.34 0.78 -16.40
CA VAL A 151 -25.61 0.05 -16.27
C VAL A 151 -26.78 1.00 -16.07
N THR A 152 -27.98 0.54 -16.43
CA THR A 152 -29.23 1.21 -16.07
C THR A 152 -29.91 0.45 -14.95
N LEU A 153 -30.28 1.16 -13.90
CA LEU A 153 -31.00 0.62 -12.74
C LEU A 153 -32.50 0.76 -12.97
N TYR A 154 -33.23 -0.36 -13.02
CA TYR A 154 -34.68 -0.41 -13.02
C TYR A 154 -35.19 -0.74 -11.63
N GLU A 155 -35.97 0.13 -11.03
CA GLU A 155 -36.57 -0.08 -9.72
C GLU A 155 -37.93 -0.77 -9.84
N PHE A 156 -37.98 -2.04 -9.54
CA PHE A 156 -39.16 -2.87 -9.64
C PHE A 156 -39.87 -2.99 -8.29
N GLU A 157 -41.14 -2.62 -8.24
CA GLU A 157 -42.00 -2.82 -7.08
C GLU A 157 -42.80 -4.12 -7.25
N PRO A 158 -42.48 -5.19 -6.55
CA PRO A 158 -43.18 -6.47 -6.64
C PRO A 158 -44.58 -6.38 -6.00
N ALA A 159 -45.52 -7.11 -6.55
CA ALA A 159 -46.84 -7.26 -5.93
C ALA A 159 -46.74 -7.97 -4.58
N ALA A 160 -47.73 -7.70 -3.73
CA ALA A 160 -47.78 -8.29 -2.37
C ALA A 160 -47.67 -9.83 -2.40
N GLY A 161 -46.88 -10.39 -1.48
CA GLY A 161 -46.67 -11.84 -1.36
C GLY A 161 -45.54 -12.43 -2.22
N ILE A 162 -44.85 -11.63 -3.04
CA ILE A 162 -43.69 -12.08 -3.81
C ILE A 162 -42.41 -11.92 -2.99
N LYS A 163 -41.70 -13.03 -2.78
CA LYS A 163 -40.43 -13.02 -2.07
C LYS A 163 -39.31 -12.45 -2.95
N SER A 164 -38.49 -11.53 -2.41
CA SER A 164 -37.32 -10.95 -3.11
C SER A 164 -36.32 -12.03 -3.58
N SER A 165 -36.12 -13.11 -2.81
CA SER A 165 -35.25 -14.22 -3.19
C SER A 165 -35.68 -14.91 -4.49
N ARG A 166 -36.98 -14.93 -4.79
CA ARG A 166 -37.48 -15.49 -6.06
C ARG A 166 -37.02 -14.62 -7.25
N ILE A 167 -37.09 -13.31 -7.11
CA ILE A 167 -36.70 -12.38 -8.20
C ILE A 167 -35.18 -12.38 -8.37
N ILE A 168 -34.43 -12.39 -7.27
CA ILE A 168 -32.96 -12.49 -7.28
C ILE A 168 -32.50 -13.78 -7.96
N GLY A 169 -33.23 -14.88 -7.76
CA GLY A 169 -32.92 -16.16 -8.40
C GLY A 169 -33.15 -16.19 -9.92
N LEU A 170 -33.90 -15.23 -10.46
CA LEU A 170 -34.21 -15.13 -11.91
C LEU A 170 -33.17 -14.26 -12.66
N ALA A 171 -32.11 -13.80 -12.05
CA ALA A 171 -31.15 -12.88 -12.67
C ALA A 171 -30.61 -13.40 -14.01
N ASP A 172 -30.23 -14.68 -14.10
CA ASP A 172 -29.70 -15.31 -15.30
C ASP A 172 -30.79 -15.45 -16.40
N ASP A 173 -32.03 -15.76 -16.00
CA ASP A 173 -33.19 -15.85 -16.91
C ASP A 173 -33.61 -14.49 -17.47
N ILE A 174 -33.59 -13.46 -16.61
CA ILE A 174 -33.83 -12.07 -17.03
C ILE A 174 -32.73 -11.63 -18.00
N ALA A 175 -31.45 -11.90 -17.71
CA ALA A 175 -30.34 -11.57 -18.60
C ALA A 175 -30.55 -12.18 -19.99
N ARG A 176 -30.90 -13.47 -20.06
CA ARG A 176 -31.16 -14.19 -21.31
C ARG A 176 -32.34 -13.57 -22.08
N SER A 177 -33.45 -13.31 -21.39
CA SER A 177 -34.67 -12.79 -22.02
C SER A 177 -34.52 -11.36 -22.53
N MET A 178 -33.79 -10.52 -21.77
CA MET A 178 -33.45 -9.14 -22.16
C MET A 178 -32.24 -9.05 -23.10
N ARG A 179 -31.65 -10.18 -23.53
CA ARG A 179 -30.46 -10.24 -24.40
C ARG A 179 -29.28 -9.48 -23.82
N ALA A 180 -29.18 -9.43 -22.49
CA ALA A 180 -28.08 -8.80 -21.75
C ALA A 180 -26.97 -9.83 -21.47
N ILE A 181 -25.72 -9.34 -21.38
CA ILE A 181 -24.56 -10.19 -21.05
C ILE A 181 -24.70 -10.75 -19.63
N SER A 182 -25.23 -9.96 -18.70
CA SER A 182 -25.43 -10.27 -17.30
C SER A 182 -26.48 -9.33 -16.71
N THR A 183 -27.14 -9.75 -15.66
CA THR A 183 -28.09 -8.91 -14.91
C THR A 183 -27.84 -9.10 -13.43
N ARG A 184 -27.70 -8.01 -12.68
CA ARG A 184 -27.65 -8.07 -11.23
C ARG A 184 -28.99 -7.65 -10.65
N VAL A 185 -29.52 -8.48 -9.75
CA VAL A 185 -30.79 -8.22 -9.06
C VAL A 185 -30.52 -8.11 -7.56
N ALA A 186 -30.83 -6.98 -6.96
CA ALA A 186 -30.57 -6.72 -5.55
C ALA A 186 -31.69 -5.90 -4.90
N VAL A 187 -31.88 -6.06 -3.61
CA VAL A 187 -32.82 -5.24 -2.82
C VAL A 187 -32.25 -3.83 -2.67
N VAL A 188 -33.07 -2.81 -2.97
CA VAL A 188 -32.69 -1.40 -2.76
C VAL A 188 -32.93 -1.03 -1.30
N PRO A 189 -31.89 -0.62 -0.56
CA PRO A 189 -32.02 -0.29 0.85
C PRO A 189 -32.97 0.89 1.11
N GLY A 190 -33.84 0.75 2.12
CA GLY A 190 -34.75 1.84 2.54
C GLY A 190 -35.97 2.05 1.64
N ARG A 191 -36.12 1.24 0.58
CA ARG A 191 -37.25 1.32 -0.36
C ARG A 191 -37.91 -0.05 -0.53
N ASN A 192 -39.22 -0.07 -0.81
CA ASN A 192 -39.94 -1.32 -1.09
C ASN A 192 -39.79 -1.73 -2.55
N VAL A 193 -38.57 -1.74 -3.07
CA VAL A 193 -38.27 -2.06 -4.46
C VAL A 193 -37.08 -3.00 -4.60
N ILE A 194 -37.02 -3.70 -5.70
CA ILE A 194 -35.90 -4.51 -6.12
C ILE A 194 -35.23 -3.82 -7.29
N GLY A 195 -33.93 -3.57 -7.19
CA GLY A 195 -33.13 -3.03 -8.28
C GLY A 195 -32.76 -4.14 -9.26
N ILE A 196 -33.05 -3.93 -10.52
CA ILE A 196 -32.64 -4.79 -11.64
C ILE A 196 -31.70 -3.95 -12.50
N GLU A 197 -30.41 -4.34 -12.49
CA GLU A 197 -29.34 -3.62 -13.14
C GLU A 197 -29.03 -4.28 -14.50
N LEU A 198 -29.34 -3.60 -15.57
CA LEU A 198 -29.09 -4.06 -16.96
C LEU A 198 -27.91 -3.28 -17.55
N PRO A 199 -26.97 -3.95 -18.23
CA PRO A 199 -25.82 -3.28 -18.86
C PRO A 199 -26.28 -2.40 -20.03
N ASN A 200 -25.69 -1.22 -20.12
CA ASN A 200 -25.90 -0.34 -21.27
C ASN A 200 -25.28 -0.93 -22.53
N ALA A 201 -25.87 -0.69 -23.66
CA ALA A 201 -25.35 -1.15 -24.95
C ALA A 201 -23.97 -0.54 -25.26
N LYS A 202 -23.77 0.74 -24.89
CA LYS A 202 -22.49 1.42 -24.93
C LYS A 202 -22.14 1.82 -23.48
N ARG A 203 -21.09 1.23 -22.94
CA ARG A 203 -20.58 1.54 -21.59
C ARG A 203 -19.64 2.73 -21.67
N GLU A 204 -19.82 3.69 -20.79
CA GLU A 204 -18.90 4.82 -20.63
C GLU A 204 -17.75 4.39 -19.69
N MET A 205 -16.54 4.81 -20.04
CA MET A 205 -15.36 4.58 -19.20
C MET A 205 -15.25 5.74 -18.19
N VAL A 206 -15.03 5.40 -16.93
CA VAL A 206 -14.72 6.39 -15.88
C VAL A 206 -13.22 6.64 -15.91
N TYR A 207 -12.78 7.88 -16.08
CA TYR A 207 -11.35 8.22 -16.14
C TYR A 207 -10.85 8.67 -14.77
N LEU A 208 -9.63 8.27 -14.40
CA LEU A 208 -9.03 8.70 -13.12
C LEU A 208 -8.92 10.23 -13.06
N ARG A 209 -8.56 10.89 -14.16
CA ARG A 209 -8.48 12.36 -14.23
C ARG A 209 -9.77 13.03 -13.77
N GLU A 210 -10.93 12.58 -14.24
CA GLU A 210 -12.21 13.18 -13.84
C GLU A 210 -12.53 12.98 -12.35
N MET A 211 -12.11 11.85 -11.79
CA MET A 211 -12.27 11.56 -10.37
C MET A 211 -11.41 12.48 -9.50
N LEU A 212 -10.14 12.69 -9.90
CA LEU A 212 -9.22 13.57 -9.17
C LEU A 212 -9.58 15.06 -9.31
N GLN A 213 -10.26 15.45 -10.39
CA GLN A 213 -10.79 16.79 -10.63
C GLN A 213 -12.14 17.04 -9.95
N ALA A 214 -12.85 16.00 -9.56
CA ALA A 214 -14.16 16.12 -8.93
C ALA A 214 -14.08 16.95 -7.65
N GLN A 215 -15.05 17.83 -7.46
CA GLN A 215 -15.11 18.73 -6.29
C GLN A 215 -15.07 17.92 -4.99
N GLU A 216 -15.76 16.78 -4.96
CA GLU A 216 -15.81 15.87 -3.82
C GLU A 216 -14.41 15.33 -3.45
N PHE A 217 -13.52 15.11 -4.43
CA PHE A 217 -12.14 14.68 -4.18
C PHE A 217 -11.27 15.83 -3.70
N VAL A 218 -11.35 16.98 -4.35
CA VAL A 218 -10.53 18.15 -4.04
C VAL A 218 -10.86 18.71 -2.66
N GLU A 219 -12.14 18.83 -2.31
CA GLU A 219 -12.61 19.35 -1.01
C GLU A 219 -12.67 18.27 0.09
N SER A 220 -12.38 17.01 -0.25
CA SER A 220 -12.41 15.92 0.71
C SER A 220 -11.43 16.13 1.87
N LYS A 221 -11.94 15.98 3.10
CA LYS A 221 -11.15 15.96 4.33
C LYS A 221 -10.52 14.58 4.62
N ALA A 222 -10.60 13.65 3.66
CA ALA A 222 -10.00 12.34 3.79
C ALA A 222 -8.47 12.46 3.93
N LYS A 223 -7.90 11.76 4.91
CA LYS A 223 -6.45 11.75 5.14
C LYS A 223 -5.74 10.95 4.05
N LEU A 224 -6.23 9.74 3.80
CA LEU A 224 -5.77 8.83 2.75
C LEU A 224 -6.92 8.60 1.77
N GLY A 225 -7.26 9.66 0.99
CA GLY A 225 -8.38 9.64 0.05
C GLY A 225 -8.10 8.75 -1.16
N LEU A 226 -8.96 7.77 -1.41
CA LEU A 226 -8.93 6.89 -2.56
C LEU A 226 -10.11 7.22 -3.48
N ALA A 227 -9.84 7.51 -4.74
CA ALA A 227 -10.85 7.69 -5.78
C ALA A 227 -11.31 6.31 -6.26
N LEU A 228 -12.41 5.79 -5.70
CA LEU A 228 -12.89 4.44 -6.00
C LEU A 228 -13.68 4.37 -7.31
N GLY A 229 -14.32 5.45 -7.76
CA GLY A 229 -15.09 5.46 -9.00
C GLY A 229 -16.44 6.16 -8.88
N LYS A 230 -17.41 5.72 -9.67
CA LYS A 230 -18.77 6.27 -9.71
C LYS A 230 -19.81 5.23 -9.30
N THR A 231 -20.85 5.67 -8.60
CA THR A 231 -22.04 4.86 -8.35
C THR A 231 -22.80 4.56 -9.65
N ILE A 232 -23.81 3.69 -9.59
CA ILE A 232 -24.74 3.46 -10.72
C ILE A 232 -25.34 4.79 -11.19
N GLY A 233 -25.64 5.72 -10.29
CA GLY A 233 -26.20 7.03 -10.60
C GLY A 233 -25.20 8.05 -11.15
N GLY A 234 -23.91 7.70 -11.24
CA GLY A 234 -22.84 8.59 -11.71
C GLY A 234 -22.21 9.47 -10.61
N GLU A 235 -22.60 9.31 -9.35
CA GLU A 235 -22.03 10.05 -8.23
C GLU A 235 -20.61 9.57 -7.91
N THR A 236 -19.72 10.49 -7.59
CA THR A 236 -18.31 10.20 -7.23
C THR A 236 -18.21 9.48 -5.89
N VAL A 237 -17.48 8.37 -5.85
CA VAL A 237 -17.22 7.59 -4.64
C VAL A 237 -15.77 7.77 -4.22
N ILE A 238 -15.59 8.40 -3.07
CA ILE A 238 -14.29 8.61 -2.43
C ILE A 238 -14.29 7.91 -1.09
N ALA A 239 -13.29 7.09 -0.85
CA ALA A 239 -13.11 6.41 0.43
C ALA A 239 -11.86 6.92 1.14
N ASP A 240 -11.89 6.95 2.47
CA ASP A 240 -10.75 7.32 3.30
C ASP A 240 -10.14 6.06 3.92
N LEU A 241 -8.96 5.65 3.43
CA LEU A 241 -8.27 4.47 3.94
C LEU A 241 -7.94 4.61 5.44
N ALA A 242 -7.68 5.82 5.93
CA ALA A 242 -7.45 6.04 7.36
C ALA A 242 -8.68 5.72 8.23
N LYS A 243 -9.89 5.80 7.67
CA LYS A 243 -11.14 5.41 8.34
C LYS A 243 -11.49 3.94 8.15
N MET A 244 -11.08 3.35 7.03
CA MET A 244 -11.33 1.94 6.68
C MET A 244 -10.32 0.96 7.29
N PRO A 245 -9.35 1.36 8.02
CA PRO A 245 -7.95 1.04 8.31
C PRO A 245 -7.30 0.05 7.33
N HIS A 246 -8.00 -0.95 6.87
CA HIS A 246 -7.48 -1.97 5.98
C HIS A 246 -8.51 -2.32 4.92
N LEU A 247 -8.06 -2.61 3.70
CA LEU A 247 -8.90 -2.89 2.55
C LEU A 247 -8.51 -4.23 1.92
N LEU A 248 -9.49 -5.11 1.74
CA LEU A 248 -9.34 -6.34 0.98
C LEU A 248 -9.92 -6.14 -0.43
N VAL A 249 -9.13 -6.49 -1.44
CA VAL A 249 -9.51 -6.40 -2.86
C VAL A 249 -9.41 -7.77 -3.49
N ALA A 250 -10.47 -8.25 -4.14
CA ALA A 250 -10.42 -9.55 -4.81
C ALA A 250 -11.09 -9.49 -6.20
N GLY A 251 -10.62 -10.34 -7.12
CA GLY A 251 -11.19 -10.45 -8.46
C GLY A 251 -10.31 -11.26 -9.39
N THR A 252 -10.91 -11.85 -10.43
CA THR A 252 -10.18 -12.66 -11.42
C THR A 252 -9.31 -11.80 -12.33
N THR A 253 -8.39 -12.44 -13.06
CA THR A 253 -7.58 -11.78 -14.08
C THR A 253 -8.48 -11.11 -15.14
N GLY A 254 -8.18 -9.87 -15.51
CA GLY A 254 -8.97 -9.08 -16.46
C GLY A 254 -10.23 -8.44 -15.89
N SER A 255 -10.54 -8.62 -14.60
CA SER A 255 -11.68 -7.99 -13.93
C SER A 255 -11.51 -6.49 -13.68
N GLY A 256 -10.26 -5.99 -13.72
CA GLY A 256 -9.90 -4.60 -13.42
C GLY A 256 -9.20 -4.40 -12.08
N LYS A 257 -8.84 -5.48 -11.35
CA LYS A 257 -8.16 -5.43 -10.05
C LYS A 257 -6.86 -4.60 -10.10
N SER A 258 -5.97 -4.90 -11.04
CA SER A 258 -4.67 -4.24 -11.17
C SER A 258 -4.80 -2.75 -11.50
N VAL A 259 -5.70 -2.41 -12.42
CA VAL A 259 -6.02 -1.02 -12.74
C VAL A 259 -6.52 -0.28 -11.50
N ALA A 260 -7.41 -0.91 -10.72
CA ALA A 260 -7.93 -0.29 -9.50
C ALA A 260 -6.85 -0.11 -8.41
N ILE A 261 -5.91 -1.04 -8.27
CA ILE A 261 -4.76 -0.87 -7.36
C ILE A 261 -3.94 0.33 -7.82
N ASN A 262 -3.65 0.45 -9.12
CA ASN A 262 -2.93 1.59 -9.68
C ASN A 262 -3.69 2.91 -9.42
N THR A 263 -5.01 2.95 -9.60
CA THR A 263 -5.79 4.17 -9.33
C THR A 263 -5.82 4.53 -7.84
N MET A 264 -5.81 3.55 -6.93
CA MET A 264 -5.68 3.79 -5.49
C MET A 264 -4.30 4.35 -5.14
N ILE A 265 -3.22 3.78 -5.67
CA ILE A 265 -1.85 4.27 -5.48
C ILE A 265 -1.73 5.70 -6.01
N LEU A 266 -2.18 5.96 -7.24
CA LEU A 266 -2.14 7.29 -7.83
C LEU A 266 -2.99 8.29 -7.03
N SER A 267 -4.14 7.89 -6.48
CA SER A 267 -4.94 8.76 -5.60
C SER A 267 -4.14 9.28 -4.41
N LEU A 268 -3.26 8.46 -3.82
CA LEU A 268 -2.36 8.85 -2.75
C LEU A 268 -1.22 9.74 -3.28
N LEU A 269 -0.57 9.35 -4.38
CA LEU A 269 0.57 10.07 -4.97
C LEU A 269 0.21 11.46 -5.52
N TYR A 270 -1.03 11.66 -5.96
CA TYR A 270 -1.54 12.96 -6.39
C TYR A 270 -1.89 13.90 -5.24
N ARG A 271 -1.85 13.43 -4.00
CA ARG A 271 -2.34 14.18 -2.85
C ARG A 271 -1.32 14.32 -1.73
N MET A 272 -0.34 13.43 -1.65
CA MET A 272 0.58 13.35 -0.51
C MET A 272 2.04 13.34 -0.94
N THR A 273 2.86 14.06 -0.19
CA THR A 273 4.32 14.03 -0.36
C THR A 273 4.95 12.82 0.34
N PRO A 274 6.21 12.46 0.04
CA PRO A 274 6.91 11.37 0.75
C PRO A 274 7.03 11.58 2.26
N GLU A 275 6.99 12.84 2.72
CA GLU A 275 7.00 13.19 4.15
C GLU A 275 5.66 12.92 4.83
N GLN A 276 4.57 12.87 4.06
CA GLN A 276 3.21 12.66 4.57
C GLN A 276 2.77 11.19 4.44
N CYS A 277 3.22 10.50 3.40
CA CYS A 277 2.85 9.11 3.13
C CYS A 277 4.03 8.31 2.57
N ARG A 278 4.33 7.20 3.21
CA ARG A 278 5.32 6.22 2.77
C ARG A 278 4.64 4.93 2.35
N LEU A 279 5.28 4.21 1.42
CA LEU A 279 4.71 3.01 0.82
C LEU A 279 5.65 1.82 0.99
N ILE A 280 5.07 0.65 1.26
CA ILE A 280 5.72 -0.66 1.14
C ILE A 280 4.89 -1.44 0.13
N MET A 281 5.51 -1.87 -0.96
CA MET A 281 4.84 -2.59 -2.03
C MET A 281 5.37 -4.02 -2.13
N VAL A 282 4.45 -4.98 -2.24
CA VAL A 282 4.74 -6.41 -2.35
C VAL A 282 4.09 -6.95 -3.62
N ASP A 283 4.94 -7.40 -4.55
CA ASP A 283 4.52 -7.97 -5.84
C ASP A 283 5.30 -9.25 -6.13
N PRO A 284 4.82 -10.41 -5.65
CA PRO A 284 5.50 -11.69 -5.85
C PRO A 284 5.63 -12.10 -7.32
N LYS A 285 4.82 -11.53 -8.21
CA LYS A 285 4.80 -11.83 -9.64
C LYS A 285 5.64 -10.89 -10.48
N MET A 286 6.12 -9.77 -9.93
CA MET A 286 6.90 -8.72 -10.62
C MET A 286 6.19 -8.10 -11.83
N LEU A 287 4.86 -8.06 -11.84
CA LEU A 287 4.08 -7.66 -13.03
C LEU A 287 3.33 -6.35 -12.87
N GLU A 288 2.85 -6.05 -11.66
CA GLU A 288 1.86 -5.00 -11.42
C GLU A 288 2.47 -3.76 -10.76
N LEU A 289 3.32 -3.94 -9.73
CA LEU A 289 3.84 -2.85 -8.90
C LEU A 289 5.28 -2.46 -9.22
N SER A 290 6.00 -3.24 -10.01
CA SER A 290 7.42 -3.00 -10.33
C SER A 290 7.67 -1.67 -11.06
N VAL A 291 6.65 -1.09 -11.70
CA VAL A 291 6.71 0.24 -12.33
C VAL A 291 7.03 1.34 -11.32
N TYR A 292 6.58 1.19 -10.07
CA TYR A 292 6.76 2.17 -8.99
C TYR A 292 8.14 2.11 -8.34
N ASP A 293 8.95 1.08 -8.61
CA ASP A 293 10.27 0.94 -7.98
C ASP A 293 11.11 2.20 -8.19
N GLY A 294 11.72 2.71 -7.13
CA GLY A 294 12.53 3.94 -7.17
C GLY A 294 11.78 5.27 -6.99
N ILE A 295 10.47 5.29 -6.69
CA ILE A 295 9.79 6.53 -6.30
C ILE A 295 10.16 6.93 -4.86
N PRO A 296 10.23 8.24 -4.53
CA PRO A 296 10.66 8.71 -3.21
C PRO A 296 9.72 8.34 -2.05
N HIS A 297 8.50 7.89 -2.33
CA HIS A 297 7.56 7.41 -1.32
C HIS A 297 7.88 6.01 -0.79
N LEU A 298 8.66 5.21 -1.50
CA LEU A 298 8.98 3.85 -1.09
C LEU A 298 9.95 3.82 0.09
N LEU A 299 9.65 2.98 1.08
CA LEU A 299 10.53 2.67 2.22
C LEU A 299 11.52 1.53 1.92
N THR A 300 11.22 0.70 0.93
CA THR A 300 12.06 -0.41 0.45
C THR A 300 11.81 -0.61 -1.03
N PRO A 301 12.74 -1.17 -1.82
CA PRO A 301 12.44 -1.63 -3.17
C PRO A 301 11.20 -2.52 -3.16
N VAL A 302 10.49 -2.59 -4.28
CA VAL A 302 9.30 -3.46 -4.39
C VAL A 302 9.69 -4.89 -4.02
N VAL A 303 9.03 -5.44 -3.00
CA VAL A 303 9.35 -6.75 -2.44
C VAL A 303 8.76 -7.84 -3.31
N THR A 304 9.61 -8.65 -3.91
CA THR A 304 9.20 -9.71 -4.85
C THR A 304 9.32 -11.12 -4.25
N ASP A 305 10.13 -11.29 -3.23
CA ASP A 305 10.29 -12.55 -2.51
C ASP A 305 9.22 -12.68 -1.41
N PRO A 306 8.39 -13.75 -1.43
CA PRO A 306 7.37 -13.98 -0.41
C PRO A 306 7.92 -14.05 1.03
N LYS A 307 9.13 -14.59 1.24
CA LYS A 307 9.75 -14.62 2.58
C LYS A 307 10.09 -13.23 3.07
N LYS A 308 10.66 -12.39 2.20
CA LYS A 308 10.94 -10.98 2.52
C LYS A 308 9.66 -10.18 2.77
N ALA A 309 8.55 -10.53 2.09
CA ALA A 309 7.26 -9.92 2.33
C ALA A 309 6.73 -10.19 3.76
N VAL A 310 6.94 -11.42 4.28
CA VAL A 310 6.63 -11.75 5.69
C VAL A 310 7.45 -10.88 6.64
N ILE A 311 8.75 -10.74 6.35
CA ILE A 311 9.66 -9.90 7.17
C ILE A 311 9.19 -8.44 7.14
N ALA A 312 8.80 -7.91 5.97
CA ALA A 312 8.27 -6.56 5.84
C ALA A 312 6.95 -6.35 6.63
N LEU A 313 6.06 -7.36 6.67
CA LEU A 313 4.88 -7.30 7.52
C LEU A 313 5.22 -7.36 9.02
N LYS A 314 6.15 -8.20 9.44
CA LYS A 314 6.66 -8.24 10.82
C LYS A 314 7.33 -6.90 11.19
N TRP A 315 8.07 -6.28 10.26
CA TRP A 315 8.62 -4.95 10.45
C TRP A 315 7.51 -3.90 10.67
N ALA A 316 6.44 -3.93 9.86
CA ALA A 316 5.33 -3.01 10.03
C ALA A 316 4.64 -3.15 11.41
N VAL A 317 4.62 -4.36 11.99
CA VAL A 317 4.15 -4.59 13.36
C VAL A 317 5.10 -3.93 14.37
N ARG A 318 6.42 -4.10 14.23
CA ARG A 318 7.40 -3.44 15.12
C ARG A 318 7.33 -1.92 15.02
N GLU A 319 7.29 -1.38 13.82
CA GLU A 319 7.12 0.07 13.60
C GLU A 319 5.85 0.60 14.27
N MET A 320 4.75 -0.16 14.19
CA MET A 320 3.51 0.17 14.90
C MET A 320 3.73 0.27 16.41
N GLU A 321 4.41 -0.69 17.01
CA GLU A 321 4.68 -0.73 18.45
C GLU A 321 5.62 0.41 18.88
N GLU A 322 6.65 0.72 18.08
CA GLU A 322 7.50 1.88 18.30
C GLU A 322 6.72 3.20 18.25
N ARG A 323 5.82 3.35 17.29
CA ARG A 323 4.94 4.52 17.19
C ARG A 323 4.06 4.68 18.41
N TYR A 324 3.52 3.57 18.93
CA TYR A 324 2.76 3.59 20.19
C TYR A 324 3.61 4.04 21.37
N SER A 325 4.86 3.56 21.47
CA SER A 325 5.80 4.02 22.48
C SER A 325 6.06 5.53 22.41
N LYS A 326 6.32 6.05 21.18
CA LYS A 326 6.52 7.50 20.94
C LYS A 326 5.27 8.32 21.30
N MET A 327 4.07 7.85 20.86
CA MET A 327 2.79 8.50 21.18
C MET A 327 2.48 8.50 22.68
N SER A 328 2.78 7.41 23.37
CA SER A 328 2.64 7.30 24.82
C SER A 328 3.50 8.31 25.57
N LYS A 329 4.75 8.53 25.14
CA LYS A 329 5.64 9.53 25.72
C LYS A 329 5.07 10.96 25.67
N LEU A 330 4.25 11.27 24.63
CA LEU A 330 3.58 12.57 24.47
C LEU A 330 2.14 12.60 24.96
N ASN A 331 1.62 11.52 25.57
CA ASN A 331 0.23 11.38 26.00
C ASN A 331 -0.80 11.64 24.87
N VAL A 332 -0.50 11.24 23.65
CA VAL A 332 -1.40 11.36 22.50
C VAL A 332 -1.93 10.00 22.08
N ARG A 333 -3.14 9.98 21.47
CA ARG A 333 -3.86 8.74 21.17
C ARG A 333 -3.72 8.25 19.73
N ASN A 334 -3.21 9.07 18.84
CA ASN A 334 -3.07 8.76 17.42
C ASN A 334 -1.99 9.62 16.76
N ILE A 335 -1.59 9.21 15.55
CA ILE A 335 -0.56 9.88 14.75
C ILE A 335 -0.89 11.37 14.45
N ASP A 336 -2.15 11.70 14.21
CA ASP A 336 -2.56 13.09 13.95
C ASP A 336 -2.30 13.98 15.16
N GLY A 337 -2.67 13.50 16.35
CA GLY A 337 -2.40 14.20 17.61
C GLY A 337 -0.91 14.34 17.88
N PHE A 338 -0.13 13.30 17.54
CA PHE A 338 1.34 13.33 17.66
C PHE A 338 1.94 14.40 16.75
N ASN A 339 1.62 14.39 15.46
CA ASN A 339 2.14 15.35 14.49
C ASN A 339 1.66 16.79 14.78
N ALA A 340 0.42 16.95 15.26
CA ALA A 340 -0.10 18.25 15.66
C ALA A 340 0.66 18.83 16.86
N ARG A 341 0.97 17.99 17.87
CA ARG A 341 1.73 18.42 19.05
C ARG A 341 3.17 18.81 18.71
N LEU A 342 3.82 18.06 17.79
CA LEU A 342 5.16 18.41 17.30
C LEU A 342 5.15 19.77 16.59
N LYS A 343 4.20 19.99 15.68
CA LYS A 343 4.07 21.25 14.95
C LYS A 343 3.81 22.44 15.87
N GLU A 344 3.02 22.23 16.94
CA GLU A 344 2.77 23.24 17.96
C GLU A 344 4.06 23.58 18.71
N ALA A 345 4.81 22.58 19.19
CA ALA A 345 6.09 22.77 19.89
C ALA A 345 7.13 23.47 19.00
N GLU A 346 7.23 23.07 17.73
CA GLU A 346 8.12 23.71 16.74
C GLU A 346 7.74 25.19 16.55
N SER A 347 6.45 25.51 16.46
CA SER A 347 5.97 26.91 16.30
C SER A 347 6.23 27.78 17.53
N GLN A 348 6.31 27.19 18.72
CA GLN A 348 6.59 27.84 20.00
C GLN A 348 8.09 27.87 20.33
N GLY A 349 8.94 27.16 19.56
CA GLY A 349 10.36 27.00 19.85
C GLY A 349 10.64 26.18 21.13
N GLU A 350 9.65 25.42 21.60
CA GLU A 350 9.78 24.57 22.78
C GLU A 350 10.53 23.28 22.45
N LYS A 351 11.56 22.95 23.26
CA LYS A 351 12.14 21.61 23.24
C LYS A 351 11.22 20.67 24.00
N MET A 352 10.78 19.61 23.33
CA MET A 352 9.98 18.60 24.00
C MET A 352 10.81 17.88 25.06
N ALA A 353 10.35 17.89 26.29
CA ALA A 353 11.01 17.25 27.41
C ALA A 353 9.97 16.51 28.27
N ARG A 354 10.34 15.37 28.79
CA ARG A 354 9.54 14.61 29.74
C ARG A 354 10.32 14.42 31.02
N THR A 355 9.68 14.73 32.14
CA THR A 355 10.24 14.43 33.46
C THR A 355 9.91 12.98 33.82
N ILE A 356 10.92 12.17 34.04
CA ILE A 356 10.79 10.76 34.41
C ILE A 356 11.33 10.62 35.84
N GLN A 357 10.64 9.86 36.67
CA GLN A 357 11.16 9.46 37.96
C GLN A 357 12.19 8.35 37.73
N VAL A 358 13.48 8.61 38.01
CA VAL A 358 14.59 7.68 37.80
C VAL A 358 14.93 6.88 39.04
N GLY A 359 14.41 7.28 40.21
CA GLY A 359 14.71 6.57 41.48
C GLY A 359 14.19 7.34 42.68
N PHE A 360 14.74 6.98 43.81
CA PHE A 360 14.57 7.70 45.08
C PHE A 360 15.94 8.08 45.61
N ASP A 361 16.07 9.25 46.19
CA ASP A 361 17.24 9.66 46.91
C ASP A 361 17.45 8.72 48.11
N HIS A 362 18.64 8.16 48.23
CA HIS A 362 18.98 7.17 49.28
C HIS A 362 19.01 7.77 50.69
N GLU A 363 19.20 9.10 50.81
CA GLU A 363 19.32 9.77 52.12
C GLU A 363 17.96 10.37 52.56
N THR A 364 17.20 10.95 51.61
CA THR A 364 15.96 11.66 51.91
C THR A 364 14.69 10.83 51.61
N GLY A 365 14.80 9.77 50.79
CA GLY A 365 13.66 8.98 50.33
C GLY A 365 12.76 9.72 49.33
N GLU A 366 13.17 10.90 48.87
CA GLU A 366 12.41 11.67 47.90
C GLU A 366 12.60 11.13 46.47
N PRO A 367 11.57 11.20 45.60
CA PRO A 367 11.69 10.74 44.22
C PRO A 367 12.61 11.66 43.41
N LEU A 368 13.65 11.05 42.78
CA LEU A 368 14.54 11.73 41.84
C LEU A 368 13.93 11.77 40.47
N TYR A 369 13.92 12.98 39.89
CA TYR A 369 13.37 13.22 38.55
C TYR A 369 14.47 13.64 37.58
N GLU A 370 14.48 13.01 36.41
CA GLU A 370 15.37 13.38 35.30
C GLU A 370 14.51 13.90 34.12
N THR A 371 15.02 14.91 33.44
CA THR A 371 14.34 15.45 32.26
C THR A 371 14.95 14.87 30.99
N GLU A 372 14.23 13.92 30.38
CA GLU A 372 14.56 13.36 29.06
C GLU A 372 14.12 14.35 27.96
N THR A 373 15.07 14.84 27.16
CA THR A 373 14.73 15.61 25.95
C THR A 373 14.32 14.67 24.83
N LEU A 374 13.14 14.89 24.28
CA LEU A 374 12.57 14.06 23.22
C LEU A 374 12.82 14.73 21.87
N ASP A 375 13.70 14.13 21.06
CA ASP A 375 13.93 14.56 19.68
C ASP A 375 13.06 13.72 18.74
N PHE A 376 11.84 14.19 18.49
CA PHE A 376 10.88 13.52 17.62
C PHE A 376 10.68 14.28 16.33
N SER A 377 10.64 13.55 15.22
CA SER A 377 10.22 14.03 13.92
C SER A 377 8.76 13.64 13.62
N PRO A 378 8.05 14.41 12.78
CA PRO A 378 6.71 14.03 12.33
C PRO A 378 6.69 12.65 11.68
N MET A 379 5.70 11.84 12.03
CA MET A 379 5.54 10.49 11.49
C MET A 379 4.67 10.51 10.23
N PRO A 380 5.12 9.96 9.09
CA PRO A 380 4.28 9.77 7.92
C PRO A 380 3.26 8.66 8.12
N TYR A 381 2.15 8.69 7.38
CA TYR A 381 1.33 7.50 7.17
C TYR A 381 2.15 6.44 6.43
N ILE A 382 1.91 5.17 6.71
CA ILE A 382 2.50 4.05 5.98
C ILE A 382 1.37 3.22 5.36
N VAL A 383 1.45 2.98 4.05
CA VAL A 383 0.50 2.11 3.34
C VAL A 383 1.26 0.92 2.79
N VAL A 384 0.89 -0.27 3.27
CA VAL A 384 1.41 -1.55 2.77
C VAL A 384 0.46 -2.06 1.71
N ILE A 385 0.96 -2.31 0.50
CA ILE A 385 0.16 -2.76 -0.64
C ILE A 385 0.67 -4.13 -1.09
N ILE A 386 -0.22 -5.12 -1.10
CA ILE A 386 0.07 -6.50 -1.49
C ILE A 386 -0.80 -6.85 -2.69
N ASP A 387 -0.19 -7.10 -3.86
CA ASP A 387 -0.93 -7.40 -5.09
C ASP A 387 -1.51 -8.82 -5.10
N GLU A 388 -0.77 -9.81 -4.61
CA GLU A 388 -1.26 -11.21 -4.59
C GLU A 388 -0.99 -11.89 -3.24
N MET A 389 -1.97 -11.81 -2.36
CA MET A 389 -1.90 -12.42 -1.04
C MET A 389 -1.82 -13.95 -1.09
N ALA A 390 -2.42 -14.60 -2.11
CA ALA A 390 -2.43 -16.05 -2.20
C ALA A 390 -1.02 -16.64 -2.23
N ASP A 391 -0.10 -16.00 -2.94
CA ASP A 391 1.28 -16.47 -3.06
C ASP A 391 2.03 -16.38 -1.72
N LEU A 392 1.71 -15.40 -0.89
CA LEU A 392 2.24 -15.26 0.47
C LEU A 392 1.64 -16.31 1.42
N MET A 393 0.32 -16.53 1.35
CA MET A 393 -0.39 -17.50 2.20
C MET A 393 0.09 -18.93 1.96
N MET A 394 0.48 -19.27 0.75
CA MET A 394 1.04 -20.57 0.40
C MET A 394 2.42 -20.82 1.03
N VAL A 395 3.21 -19.78 1.27
CA VAL A 395 4.57 -19.88 1.80
C VAL A 395 4.59 -19.83 3.33
N ALA A 396 3.84 -18.90 3.94
CA ALA A 396 3.90 -18.62 5.37
C ALA A 396 2.54 -18.16 5.93
N GLY A 397 1.46 -18.86 5.62
CA GLY A 397 0.09 -18.44 5.94
C GLY A 397 -0.13 -18.08 7.41
N LYS A 398 0.42 -18.86 8.37
CA LYS A 398 0.27 -18.58 9.81
C LYS A 398 0.97 -17.29 10.24
N ASP A 399 2.18 -17.03 9.73
CA ASP A 399 2.92 -15.80 10.05
C ASP A 399 2.22 -14.56 9.48
N ILE A 400 1.71 -14.70 8.23
CA ILE A 400 0.93 -13.64 7.58
C ILE A 400 -0.35 -13.35 8.40
N GLU A 401 -1.12 -14.38 8.75
CA GLU A 401 -2.33 -14.19 9.56
C GLU A 401 -2.03 -13.54 10.90
N GLY A 402 -0.96 -13.96 11.59
CA GLY A 402 -0.53 -13.36 12.85
C GLY A 402 -0.16 -11.89 12.72
N ALA A 403 0.69 -11.55 11.73
CA ALA A 403 1.10 -10.17 11.47
C ALA A 403 -0.10 -9.29 11.08
N VAL A 404 -0.95 -9.77 10.17
CA VAL A 404 -2.16 -9.08 9.73
C VAL A 404 -3.14 -8.87 10.88
N GLN A 405 -3.34 -9.87 11.73
CA GLN A 405 -4.21 -9.76 12.91
C GLN A 405 -3.69 -8.68 13.87
N ARG A 406 -2.38 -8.65 14.14
CA ARG A 406 -1.76 -7.66 15.01
C ARG A 406 -1.90 -6.25 14.45
N LEU A 407 -1.60 -6.06 13.16
CA LEU A 407 -1.79 -4.78 12.47
C LEU A 407 -3.26 -4.33 12.52
N ALA A 408 -4.20 -5.22 12.19
CA ALA A 408 -5.61 -4.86 12.14
C ALA A 408 -6.19 -4.41 13.48
N GLN A 409 -5.65 -4.90 14.58
CA GLN A 409 -6.09 -4.51 15.92
C GLN A 409 -5.64 -3.11 16.33
N MET A 410 -4.44 -2.68 15.93
CA MET A 410 -3.80 -1.49 16.49
C MET A 410 -3.27 -0.49 15.45
N ALA A 411 -3.02 -0.87 14.20
CA ALA A 411 -2.30 -0.04 13.24
C ALA A 411 -3.00 1.27 12.86
N ARG A 412 -4.33 1.34 12.96
CA ARG A 412 -5.11 2.54 12.63
C ARG A 412 -4.64 3.79 13.37
N ALA A 413 -4.43 3.70 14.68
CA ALA A 413 -3.99 4.84 15.48
C ALA A 413 -2.54 5.21 15.21
N ALA A 414 -1.70 4.23 14.86
CA ALA A 414 -0.32 4.42 14.46
C ALA A 414 -0.14 4.94 13.02
N GLY A 415 -1.23 5.08 12.25
CA GLY A 415 -1.19 5.55 10.86
C GLY A 415 -0.60 4.53 9.88
N ILE A 416 -0.76 3.24 10.15
CA ILE A 416 -0.31 2.16 9.27
C ILE A 416 -1.53 1.44 8.70
N HIS A 417 -1.58 1.32 7.37
CA HIS A 417 -2.74 0.79 6.65
C HIS A 417 -2.31 -0.27 5.65
N VAL A 418 -3.20 -1.24 5.38
CA VAL A 418 -2.92 -2.34 4.46
C VAL A 418 -3.99 -2.41 3.37
N ILE A 419 -3.56 -2.42 2.12
CA ILE A 419 -4.37 -2.80 0.95
C ILE A 419 -3.88 -4.18 0.54
N MET A 420 -4.74 -5.18 0.68
CA MET A 420 -4.42 -6.57 0.41
C MET A 420 -5.26 -7.08 -0.74
N ALA A 421 -4.61 -7.54 -1.82
CA ALA A 421 -5.32 -7.99 -3.00
C ALA A 421 -5.06 -9.46 -3.30
N THR A 422 -6.00 -10.11 -4.02
CA THR A 422 -5.83 -11.48 -4.51
C THR A 422 -6.66 -11.74 -5.75
N GLN A 423 -6.12 -12.57 -6.65
CA GLN A 423 -6.83 -13.12 -7.81
C GLN A 423 -7.46 -14.49 -7.48
N ARG A 424 -7.17 -15.05 -6.30
CA ARG A 424 -7.64 -16.38 -5.85
C ARG A 424 -8.53 -16.24 -4.62
N PRO A 425 -9.84 -15.96 -4.79
CA PRO A 425 -10.76 -15.74 -3.67
C PRO A 425 -11.22 -17.04 -3.00
N SER A 426 -10.31 -17.98 -2.75
CA SER A 426 -10.61 -19.22 -2.03
C SER A 426 -10.65 -19.01 -0.51
N VAL A 427 -11.28 -19.94 0.21
CA VAL A 427 -11.37 -19.89 1.68
C VAL A 427 -10.01 -20.07 2.38
N ASP A 428 -9.06 -20.72 1.71
CA ASP A 428 -7.70 -20.93 2.20
C ASP A 428 -6.87 -19.64 2.13
N VAL A 429 -7.23 -18.72 1.24
CA VAL A 429 -6.60 -17.42 1.07
C VAL A 429 -7.34 -16.35 1.87
N ILE A 430 -8.65 -16.27 1.70
CA ILE A 430 -9.52 -15.33 2.44
C ILE A 430 -10.13 -16.06 3.64
N THR A 431 -9.31 -16.30 4.64
CA THR A 431 -9.69 -17.04 5.85
C THR A 431 -10.66 -16.28 6.74
N GLY A 432 -11.20 -16.93 7.76
CA GLY A 432 -12.04 -16.28 8.76
C GLY A 432 -11.33 -15.16 9.49
N THR A 433 -10.05 -15.36 9.83
CA THR A 433 -9.19 -14.35 10.47
C THR A 433 -9.02 -13.11 9.59
N ILE A 434 -8.70 -13.30 8.31
CA ILE A 434 -8.58 -12.19 7.35
C ILE A 434 -9.91 -11.43 7.23
N LYS A 435 -11.04 -12.15 7.08
CA LYS A 435 -12.37 -11.53 6.97
C LYS A 435 -12.78 -10.73 8.21
N ALA A 436 -12.43 -11.18 9.39
CA ALA A 436 -12.72 -10.46 10.64
C ALA A 436 -11.93 -9.15 10.74
N ASN A 437 -10.71 -9.13 10.20
CA ASN A 437 -9.79 -8.01 10.30
C ASN A 437 -9.85 -7.02 9.12
N PHE A 438 -10.48 -7.43 7.99
CA PHE A 438 -10.74 -6.60 6.82
C PHE A 438 -12.25 -6.45 6.61
N PRO A 439 -12.92 -5.59 7.38
CA PRO A 439 -14.36 -5.39 7.25
C PRO A 439 -14.72 -4.60 5.97
N THR A 440 -13.79 -3.82 5.42
CA THR A 440 -13.99 -3.12 4.16
C THR A 440 -13.42 -3.96 3.01
N ARG A 441 -14.25 -4.24 2.02
CA ARG A 441 -13.92 -5.15 0.93
C ARG A 441 -14.39 -4.65 -0.41
N ILE A 442 -13.61 -4.94 -1.44
CA ILE A 442 -13.94 -4.74 -2.83
C ILE A 442 -13.87 -6.09 -3.55
N SER A 443 -14.93 -6.44 -4.24
CA SER A 443 -14.94 -7.57 -5.16
C SER A 443 -15.16 -7.08 -6.58
N PHE A 444 -14.19 -7.32 -7.44
CA PHE A 444 -14.37 -7.28 -8.89
C PHE A 444 -15.08 -8.56 -9.37
N SER A 445 -15.25 -8.70 -10.68
CA SER A 445 -15.86 -9.89 -11.26
C SER A 445 -15.10 -11.15 -10.82
N VAL A 446 -15.86 -12.17 -10.43
CA VAL A 446 -15.38 -13.50 -10.02
C VAL A 446 -16.09 -14.60 -10.82
N SER A 447 -15.51 -15.81 -10.79
CA SER A 447 -15.99 -16.92 -11.60
C SER A 447 -17.25 -17.60 -11.06
N SER A 448 -17.49 -17.49 -9.75
CA SER A 448 -18.57 -18.26 -9.10
C SER A 448 -19.28 -17.47 -7.99
N LYS A 449 -20.53 -17.88 -7.71
CA LYS A 449 -21.30 -17.41 -6.54
C LYS A 449 -20.62 -17.75 -5.20
N ILE A 450 -19.79 -18.80 -5.17
CA ILE A 450 -19.04 -19.22 -3.99
C ILE A 450 -17.93 -18.22 -3.70
N ASP A 451 -17.20 -17.78 -4.73
CA ASP A 451 -16.14 -16.78 -4.62
C ASP A 451 -16.70 -15.43 -4.12
N SER A 452 -17.84 -15.00 -4.68
CA SER A 452 -18.52 -13.79 -4.21
C SER A 452 -18.87 -13.86 -2.73
N ARG A 453 -19.43 -15.00 -2.26
CA ARG A 453 -19.72 -15.21 -0.84
C ARG A 453 -18.47 -15.28 0.02
N THR A 454 -17.39 -15.83 -0.49
CA THR A 454 -16.11 -15.88 0.23
C THR A 454 -15.58 -14.48 0.50
N ILE A 455 -15.69 -13.57 -0.45
CA ILE A 455 -15.21 -12.18 -0.33
C ILE A 455 -16.22 -11.34 0.46
N LEU A 456 -17.47 -11.27 0.01
CA LEU A 456 -18.46 -10.29 0.46
C LEU A 456 -19.46 -10.85 1.49
N GLY A 457 -19.54 -12.17 1.63
CA GLY A 457 -20.60 -12.83 2.42
C GLY A 457 -21.92 -13.00 1.66
N GLU A 458 -22.05 -12.40 0.47
CA GLU A 458 -23.24 -12.51 -0.39
C GLU A 458 -22.83 -12.75 -1.86
N GLN A 459 -23.78 -13.22 -2.67
CA GLN A 459 -23.61 -13.39 -4.12
C GLN A 459 -23.78 -12.06 -4.86
N GLY A 460 -23.30 -11.99 -6.11
CA GLY A 460 -23.50 -10.83 -7.00
C GLY A 460 -22.22 -10.39 -7.71
N ALA A 461 -21.04 -10.69 -7.20
CA ALA A 461 -19.79 -10.35 -7.88
C ALA A 461 -19.57 -11.20 -9.15
N GLU A 462 -20.15 -12.40 -9.25
CA GLU A 462 -20.19 -13.22 -10.45
C GLU A 462 -21.01 -12.61 -11.60
N GLN A 463 -21.85 -11.63 -11.29
CA GLN A 463 -22.70 -10.92 -12.24
C GLN A 463 -22.09 -9.62 -12.76
N LEU A 464 -20.90 -9.26 -12.28
CA LEU A 464 -20.19 -8.05 -12.68
C LEU A 464 -19.63 -8.16 -14.10
N LEU A 465 -19.52 -7.02 -14.76
CA LEU A 465 -19.18 -6.91 -16.19
C LEU A 465 -17.68 -6.92 -16.48
N GLY A 466 -16.83 -6.92 -15.43
CA GLY A 466 -15.38 -6.74 -15.56
C GLY A 466 -14.98 -5.30 -15.87
N GLN A 467 -13.70 -5.09 -16.23
CA GLN A 467 -13.16 -3.78 -16.62
C GLN A 467 -13.39 -2.67 -15.57
N GLY A 468 -13.19 -2.97 -14.30
CA GLY A 468 -13.35 -2.01 -13.21
C GLY A 468 -14.72 -2.00 -12.56
N ASP A 469 -15.69 -2.79 -13.06
CA ASP A 469 -16.98 -2.95 -12.42
C ASP A 469 -16.82 -3.77 -11.12
N MET A 470 -17.22 -3.21 -9.99
CA MET A 470 -16.95 -3.79 -8.67
C MET A 470 -18.12 -3.63 -7.70
N LEU A 471 -18.10 -4.48 -6.69
CA LEU A 471 -18.94 -4.38 -5.50
C LEU A 471 -18.10 -3.92 -4.32
N PHE A 472 -18.48 -2.82 -3.72
CA PHE A 472 -17.83 -2.20 -2.57
C PHE A 472 -18.66 -2.40 -1.31
N MET A 473 -18.03 -2.95 -0.26
CA MET A 473 -18.60 -3.14 1.07
C MET A 473 -17.77 -2.38 2.09
N MET A 474 -18.34 -1.37 2.70
CA MET A 474 -17.66 -0.54 3.69
C MET A 474 -18.00 -1.01 5.11
N GLY A 475 -16.97 -1.36 5.89
CA GLY A 475 -17.11 -1.68 7.30
C GLY A 475 -18.03 -2.85 7.64
N GLY A 476 -18.14 -3.86 6.77
CA GLY A 476 -19.08 -4.98 6.94
C GLY A 476 -20.55 -4.59 6.70
N GLY A 477 -20.77 -3.39 6.13
CA GLY A 477 -22.09 -2.88 5.78
C GLY A 477 -22.66 -3.46 4.49
N ARG A 478 -23.62 -2.75 3.91
CA ARG A 478 -24.26 -3.16 2.65
C ARG A 478 -23.33 -3.01 1.47
N VAL A 479 -23.47 -3.90 0.51
CA VAL A 479 -22.72 -3.89 -0.74
C VAL A 479 -23.32 -2.86 -1.71
N GLN A 480 -22.46 -2.02 -2.27
CA GLN A 480 -22.78 -1.02 -3.28
C GLN A 480 -22.00 -1.32 -4.56
N ARG A 481 -22.65 -1.22 -5.72
CA ARG A 481 -21.97 -1.32 -7.01
C ARG A 481 -21.29 0.01 -7.33
N VAL A 482 -20.03 -0.07 -7.73
CA VAL A 482 -19.21 1.09 -8.10
C VAL A 482 -18.46 0.75 -9.39
N HIS A 483 -18.36 1.71 -10.29
CA HIS A 483 -17.60 1.58 -11.53
C HIS A 483 -16.25 2.27 -11.34
N GLY A 484 -15.19 1.45 -11.20
CA GLY A 484 -13.83 1.89 -10.92
C GLY A 484 -13.23 2.72 -12.04
N PRO A 485 -12.34 3.67 -11.72
CA PRO A 485 -11.71 4.50 -12.73
C PRO A 485 -10.63 3.74 -13.48
N PHE A 486 -10.44 4.16 -14.73
CA PHE A 486 -9.41 3.65 -15.61
C PHE A 486 -8.21 4.60 -15.64
N VAL A 487 -7.03 4.02 -15.66
CA VAL A 487 -5.74 4.64 -15.95
C VAL A 487 -4.93 3.71 -16.85
N ALA A 488 -4.27 4.25 -17.85
CA ALA A 488 -3.43 3.46 -18.75
C ALA A 488 -2.01 3.32 -18.19
N ASP A 489 -1.29 2.27 -18.59
CA ASP A 489 0.05 1.99 -18.08
C ASP A 489 1.05 3.11 -18.42
N ASP A 490 0.93 3.72 -19.60
CA ASP A 490 1.77 4.85 -20.02
C ASP A 490 1.50 6.12 -19.17
N GLU A 491 0.30 6.31 -18.65
CA GLU A 491 -0.02 7.39 -17.72
C GLU A 491 0.63 7.14 -16.35
N VAL A 492 0.59 5.91 -15.85
CA VAL A 492 1.29 5.50 -14.62
C VAL A 492 2.79 5.73 -14.77
N GLU A 493 3.39 5.30 -15.88
CA GLU A 493 4.82 5.52 -16.16
C GLU A 493 5.19 7.01 -16.15
N GLN A 494 4.36 7.89 -16.70
CA GLN A 494 4.60 9.34 -16.73
C GLN A 494 4.60 9.93 -15.31
N VAL A 495 3.64 9.55 -14.48
CA VAL A 495 3.57 9.98 -13.07
C VAL A 495 4.81 9.49 -12.31
N VAL A 496 5.16 8.22 -12.46
CA VAL A 496 6.34 7.62 -11.80
C VAL A 496 7.62 8.33 -12.25
N MET A 497 7.81 8.61 -13.53
CA MET A 497 8.96 9.37 -14.02
C MET A 497 9.04 10.77 -13.40
N HIS A 498 7.91 11.46 -13.25
CA HIS A 498 7.87 12.77 -12.59
C HIS A 498 8.34 12.68 -11.13
N LEU A 499 7.88 11.69 -10.38
CA LEU A 499 8.25 11.50 -8.98
C LEU A 499 9.73 11.14 -8.82
N LYS A 500 10.24 10.19 -9.61
CA LYS A 500 11.66 9.79 -9.61
C LYS A 500 12.63 10.92 -10.01
N ALA A 501 12.16 11.88 -10.79
CA ALA A 501 12.98 13.02 -11.21
C ALA A 501 13.23 14.01 -10.06
N GLN A 502 12.45 14.02 -8.99
CA GLN A 502 12.53 14.99 -7.90
C GLN A 502 13.48 14.56 -6.78
N ALA A 503 13.40 13.31 -6.35
CA ALA A 503 14.23 12.78 -5.26
C ALA A 503 14.46 11.28 -5.43
N LEU A 504 15.55 10.79 -4.86
CA LEU A 504 15.81 9.35 -4.69
C LEU A 504 15.06 8.85 -3.47
N PRO A 505 14.61 7.58 -3.46
CA PRO A 505 14.02 6.98 -2.28
C PRO A 505 15.07 6.81 -1.17
N ASP A 506 14.63 7.02 0.05
CA ASP A 506 15.40 6.72 1.26
C ASP A 506 14.96 5.34 1.78
N TYR A 507 15.67 4.32 1.34
CA TYR A 507 15.35 2.93 1.66
C TYR A 507 15.85 2.52 3.04
N LEU A 508 14.99 1.85 3.80
CA LEU A 508 15.30 1.24 5.09
C LEU A 508 15.64 -0.24 4.90
N GLU A 509 16.92 -0.60 4.95
CA GLU A 509 17.36 -1.99 4.77
C GLU A 509 16.75 -2.96 5.79
N THR A 510 16.44 -2.47 6.98
CA THR A 510 15.84 -3.24 8.09
C THR A 510 14.47 -3.83 7.78
N ILE A 511 13.78 -3.34 6.73
CA ILE A 511 12.44 -3.81 6.34
C ILE A 511 12.49 -5.23 5.78
N THR A 512 13.55 -5.60 5.07
CA THR A 512 13.68 -6.89 4.38
C THR A 512 14.79 -7.77 4.94
N GLN A 513 15.49 -7.32 5.99
CA GLN A 513 16.49 -8.12 6.69
C GLN A 513 15.83 -8.90 7.83
N GLU A 514 16.15 -10.19 7.93
CA GLU A 514 15.85 -10.96 9.13
C GLU A 514 16.63 -10.35 10.29
N VAL A 515 15.93 -9.72 11.21
CA VAL A 515 16.49 -9.50 12.54
C VAL A 515 16.60 -10.90 13.13
N ALA A 516 17.82 -11.37 13.42
CA ALA A 516 18.00 -12.58 14.18
C ALA A 516 17.05 -12.48 15.40
N GLU A 517 16.07 -13.36 15.45
CA GLU A 517 15.19 -13.48 16.61
C GLU A 517 16.05 -14.00 17.78
N ASN A 518 16.86 -13.10 18.33
CA ASN A 518 17.23 -13.23 19.72
C ASN A 518 15.94 -12.95 20.47
N ASP A 519 15.30 -14.00 20.98
CA ASP A 519 14.13 -14.04 21.84
C ASP A 519 13.80 -12.69 22.51
N ALA A 520 13.16 -11.77 21.78
CA ALA A 520 12.71 -10.51 22.31
C ALA A 520 11.20 -10.55 22.53
N ASP A 521 10.74 -11.54 23.27
CA ASP A 521 9.59 -11.38 24.15
C ASP A 521 10.10 -10.71 25.44
N VAL A 522 10.53 -9.46 25.29
CA VAL A 522 10.72 -8.56 26.43
C VAL A 522 9.83 -7.35 26.23
N SER A 523 8.67 -7.44 26.89
CA SER A 523 7.91 -6.27 27.33
C SER A 523 8.89 -5.14 27.71
N ALA A 524 8.63 -3.94 27.12
CA ALA A 524 9.29 -2.71 27.49
C ALA A 524 9.31 -2.53 29.02
N ALA A 525 10.48 -2.68 29.60
CA ALA A 525 10.79 -2.24 30.94
C ALA A 525 12.15 -1.53 30.90
N SER A 526 12.16 -0.40 31.51
CA SER A 526 13.20 0.62 31.73
C SER A 526 14.66 0.16 31.76
N PRO A 527 15.60 0.99 31.31
CA PRO A 527 17.03 0.72 31.43
C PRO A 527 17.47 0.85 32.89
N ALA A 528 18.29 -0.11 33.29
CA ALA A 528 18.97 -0.20 34.58
C ALA A 528 18.13 -0.64 35.79
N ALA A 529 17.84 -1.94 35.87
CA ALA A 529 17.80 -2.74 37.08
C ALA A 529 17.14 -4.11 36.94
N ASP A 530 17.17 -4.84 35.85
CA ASP A 530 16.66 -6.22 35.90
C ASP A 530 16.99 -7.03 34.62
N ASP A 531 18.30 -7.20 34.35
CA ASP A 531 18.72 -8.30 33.48
C ASP A 531 18.34 -9.62 34.18
N PRO A 532 17.50 -10.49 33.55
CA PRO A 532 17.10 -11.76 34.13
C PRO A 532 18.29 -12.64 34.53
N TYR A 533 19.42 -12.44 33.89
CA TYR A 533 20.67 -13.09 34.23
C TYR A 533 21.23 -12.58 35.58
N SER A 534 21.34 -11.28 35.76
CA SER A 534 21.78 -10.65 37.01
C SER A 534 20.86 -11.01 38.16
N GLN A 535 19.54 -11.06 37.94
CA GLN A 535 18.57 -11.54 38.95
C GLN A 535 18.79 -13.02 39.30
N ALA A 536 19.00 -13.86 38.26
CA ALA A 536 19.29 -15.28 38.48
C ALA A 536 20.56 -15.50 39.28
N VAL A 537 21.65 -14.76 38.96
CA VAL A 537 22.90 -14.78 39.68
C VAL A 537 22.68 -14.35 41.13
N ALA A 538 22.01 -13.24 41.36
CA ALA A 538 21.72 -12.75 42.72
C ALA A 538 20.93 -13.76 43.56
N ILE A 539 19.90 -14.41 42.96
CA ILE A 539 19.11 -15.46 43.62
C ILE A 539 19.95 -16.69 43.95
N VAL A 540 20.81 -17.14 43.01
CA VAL A 540 21.68 -18.30 43.22
C VAL A 540 22.71 -18.04 44.30
N LEU A 541 23.33 -16.85 44.30
CA LEU A 541 24.32 -16.47 45.29
C LEU A 541 23.70 -16.29 46.68
N ARG A 542 22.54 -15.61 46.76
CA ARG A 542 21.82 -15.36 48.02
C ARG A 542 21.30 -16.66 48.65
N ASP A 543 20.58 -17.48 47.87
CA ASP A 543 19.87 -18.65 48.35
C ASP A 543 20.74 -19.92 48.37
N ARG A 544 22.00 -19.82 47.86
CA ARG A 544 22.97 -20.91 47.76
C ARG A 544 22.41 -22.19 47.10
N LYS A 545 21.61 -22.02 46.07
CA LYS A 545 20.96 -23.11 45.32
C LYS A 545 21.08 -22.91 43.81
N ALA A 546 21.98 -23.68 43.17
CA ALA A 546 22.25 -23.63 41.75
C ALA A 546 21.51 -24.78 41.01
N SER A 547 20.22 -24.70 40.83
CA SER A 547 19.47 -25.68 40.03
C SER A 547 18.48 -25.01 39.07
N THR A 548 18.37 -25.54 37.87
CA THR A 548 17.45 -25.05 36.80
C THR A 548 16.02 -24.90 37.30
N SER A 549 15.52 -25.93 38.03
CA SER A 549 14.15 -25.91 38.58
C SER A 549 13.96 -24.88 39.70
N TYR A 550 15.02 -24.50 40.40
CA TYR A 550 14.96 -23.48 41.42
C TYR A 550 14.87 -22.08 40.81
N VAL A 551 15.75 -21.81 39.85
CA VAL A 551 15.79 -20.55 39.11
C VAL A 551 14.46 -20.35 38.33
N GLN A 552 13.98 -21.40 37.68
CA GLN A 552 12.68 -21.40 37.00
C GLN A 552 11.55 -20.92 37.90
N ARG A 553 11.42 -21.53 39.10
CA ARG A 553 10.32 -21.18 40.02
C ARG A 553 10.46 -19.80 40.62
N ARG A 554 11.69 -19.34 40.88
CA ARG A 554 11.96 -18.05 41.52
C ARG A 554 11.72 -16.87 40.56
N LEU A 555 12.12 -17.03 39.31
CA LEU A 555 11.95 -16.00 38.27
C LEU A 555 10.64 -16.12 37.50
N GLY A 556 9.87 -17.22 37.65
CA GLY A 556 8.63 -17.45 36.93
C GLY A 556 8.84 -17.66 35.41
N ILE A 557 10.03 -18.12 34.99
CA ILE A 557 10.41 -18.29 33.58
C ILE A 557 10.27 -19.73 33.09
N GLY A 558 10.29 -19.93 31.76
CA GLY A 558 10.25 -21.28 31.17
C GLY A 558 11.53 -22.10 31.46
N TYR A 559 11.41 -23.44 31.44
CA TYR A 559 12.51 -24.36 31.73
C TYR A 559 13.75 -24.11 30.85
N ASN A 560 13.56 -23.95 29.53
CA ASN A 560 14.67 -23.73 28.60
C ASN A 560 15.44 -22.45 28.94
N ARG A 561 14.73 -21.37 29.26
CA ARG A 561 15.35 -20.09 29.65
C ARG A 561 16.12 -20.20 30.98
N ALA A 562 15.56 -20.91 31.95
CA ALA A 562 16.27 -21.19 33.20
C ALA A 562 17.50 -22.08 32.98
N ALA A 563 17.46 -23.03 32.06
CA ALA A 563 18.60 -23.87 31.68
C ALA A 563 19.72 -23.04 31.06
N SER A 564 19.40 -22.17 30.08
CA SER A 564 20.39 -21.28 29.44
C SER A 564 21.06 -20.33 30.45
N LEU A 565 20.30 -19.79 31.43
CA LEU A 565 20.87 -18.95 32.48
C LEU A 565 21.82 -19.72 33.37
N ILE A 566 21.50 -20.95 33.71
CA ILE A 566 22.40 -21.83 34.52
C ILE A 566 23.62 -22.25 33.71
N GLU A 567 23.51 -22.58 32.44
CA GLU A 567 24.62 -22.89 31.54
C GLU A 567 25.59 -21.71 31.43
N ARG A 568 25.06 -20.50 31.25
CA ARG A 568 25.87 -19.28 31.21
C ARG A 568 26.59 -19.02 32.53
N MET A 569 25.96 -19.27 33.69
CA MET A 569 26.63 -19.17 35.00
C MET A 569 27.75 -20.21 35.16
N GLU A 570 27.61 -21.39 34.53
CA GLU A 570 28.66 -22.43 34.50
C GLU A 570 29.82 -21.99 33.60
N GLU A 571 29.55 -21.45 32.44
CA GLU A 571 30.55 -20.90 31.50
C GLU A 571 31.31 -19.72 32.10
N GLU A 572 30.64 -18.83 32.82
CA GLU A 572 31.25 -17.68 33.50
C GLU A 572 31.96 -18.07 34.83
N GLY A 573 31.91 -19.36 35.23
CA GLY A 573 32.60 -19.86 36.42
C GLY A 573 31.96 -19.45 37.75
N ILE A 574 30.72 -19.03 37.77
CA ILE A 574 29.96 -18.70 38.98
C ILE A 574 29.53 -19.96 39.71
N ILE A 575 29.21 -21.02 38.95
CA ILE A 575 28.84 -22.35 39.46
C ILE A 575 29.64 -23.44 38.76
N SER A 576 29.79 -24.60 39.41
CA SER A 576 30.46 -25.76 38.84
C SER A 576 29.59 -26.51 37.86
N ALA A 577 30.19 -27.34 37.00
CA ALA A 577 29.47 -28.32 36.22
C ALA A 577 28.69 -29.28 37.14
N ALA A 578 27.55 -29.82 36.60
CA ALA A 578 26.73 -30.75 37.35
C ALA A 578 27.50 -32.03 37.66
N ASN A 579 27.53 -32.46 38.94
CA ASN A 579 28.12 -33.75 39.34
C ASN A 579 27.19 -34.91 38.94
N HIS A 580 27.62 -36.15 39.15
CA HIS A 580 26.87 -37.36 38.82
C HIS A 580 25.47 -37.44 39.46
N ALA A 581 25.17 -36.62 40.48
CA ALA A 581 23.86 -36.52 41.13
C ALA A 581 23.07 -35.27 40.66
N GLY A 582 23.52 -34.56 39.61
CA GLY A 582 22.88 -33.36 39.08
C GLY A 582 22.99 -32.11 39.95
N LYS A 583 23.86 -32.13 41.00
CA LYS A 583 24.10 -30.96 41.86
C LYS A 583 25.27 -30.13 41.33
N ARG A 584 25.14 -28.81 41.42
CA ARG A 584 26.16 -27.81 41.09
C ARG A 584 26.59 -27.08 42.35
N GLU A 585 27.86 -26.77 42.45
CA GLU A 585 28.46 -26.03 43.57
C GLU A 585 28.67 -24.57 43.14
N ILE A 586 28.54 -23.64 44.08
CA ILE A 586 28.77 -22.21 43.83
C ILE A 586 30.22 -21.91 44.10
N LEU A 587 30.93 -21.44 43.06
CA LEU A 587 32.38 -21.22 43.09
C LEU A 587 32.78 -19.82 43.61
N VAL A 588 31.83 -18.87 43.57
CA VAL A 588 32.04 -17.49 44.02
C VAL A 588 31.82 -17.41 45.54
N PRO A 589 32.80 -16.83 46.32
CA PRO A 589 32.65 -16.63 47.77
C PRO A 589 31.49 -15.72 48.09
N ALA A 590 30.88 -15.87 49.27
CA ALA A 590 29.86 -14.95 49.77
C ALA A 590 30.48 -13.57 49.97
N GLU A 591 29.88 -12.52 49.46
CA GLU A 591 30.19 -11.17 49.94
C GLU A 591 29.84 -11.12 51.44
N GLU A 592 30.86 -10.98 52.27
CA GLU A 592 30.68 -10.64 53.67
C GLU A 592 30.03 -9.25 53.74
N GLU A 593 28.91 -9.15 54.44
CA GLU A 593 28.30 -7.90 54.85
C GLU A 593 29.37 -7.00 55.45
N ARG A 594 29.81 -5.97 54.75
CA ARG A 594 30.52 -4.86 55.36
C ARG A 594 29.48 -3.96 56.02
N PHE A 595 29.50 -4.03 57.34
CA PHE A 595 28.85 -3.07 58.23
C PHE A 595 29.35 -1.65 57.97
#